data_169d70053b16ac241699a05a7f20ce6e
#
_entry.id   169d70053b16ac241699a05a7f20ce6e
#
_cell.length_a   1.000
_cell.length_b   1.000
_cell.length_c   1.000
_cell.angle_alpha   90.00
_cell.angle_beta   90.00
_cell.angle_gamma   90.00
#
_symmetry.space_group_name_H-M   'P 1'
#
loop_
_entity.id
_entity.type
_entity.pdbx_description
1 polymer ?
#
loop_
_entity_poly.entity_id
_entity_poly.type
_entity_poly.pdbx_seq_one_letter_code
_entity_poly.pdbx_strand_id
1 'polypeptide(L)'
;MGKKMDDLISIVLPVYNGEKYLRESIDSVIAQTYQTWELLILDDCSTDRSTEIAKEYEARDNRIHYYRNEQNLRLPRNLNKGFSLARGDYLTWTSDDNRYKPQAIEKMHAALVSANAQFVFASCRIIDGDGKEVEYIMVNEACKKKIIGMNPVGACFLYTRKAFEAVGEYDPELTLVEDFDYWQRLYTQFGAATLEEILYEYRWHDGALTSTMRQNTFNQTLEKVLLKNRAAFGKIDAEGTYYYYRGLYNCRKKLNDENNPYKKKYRLYSFWYFVRYRVPRKIARMMHEK
;
A
#
# COMPACT_ATOMS: atom_id res chain seq x y z
N MET A 1 0.73 20.26 32.44
CA MET A 1 0.97 19.48 31.22
C MET A 1 -0.36 18.85 30.81
N GLY A 2 -1.07 19.39 29.84
CA GLY A 2 -2.31 18.80 29.32
C GLY A 2 -1.99 17.43 28.72
N LYS A 3 -2.80 16.42 29.06
CA LYS A 3 -2.73 15.10 28.45
C LYS A 3 -2.93 15.32 26.96
N LYS A 4 -1.89 15.09 26.15
CA LYS A 4 -2.03 15.10 24.68
C LYS A 4 -3.11 14.04 24.39
N MET A 5 -4.23 14.43 23.77
CA MET A 5 -5.20 13.45 23.29
C MET A 5 -4.45 12.53 22.35
N ASP A 6 -4.62 11.24 22.51
CA ASP A 6 -4.01 10.28 21.60
C ASP A 6 -4.52 10.57 20.19
N ASP A 7 -3.60 10.62 19.22
CA ASP A 7 -3.90 10.96 17.84
C ASP A 7 -4.89 9.93 17.23
N LEU A 8 -6.02 10.34 16.70
CA LEU A 8 -7.01 9.44 16.11
C LEU A 8 -6.50 8.86 14.78
N ILE A 9 -6.64 7.56 14.61
CA ILE A 9 -6.30 6.85 13.37
C ILE A 9 -7.59 6.36 12.72
N SER A 10 -7.87 6.83 11.49
CA SER A 10 -8.97 6.31 10.68
C SER A 10 -8.49 5.17 9.79
N ILE A 11 -9.18 4.04 9.89
CA ILE A 11 -8.96 2.84 9.09
C ILE A 11 -10.16 2.68 8.17
N VAL A 12 -9.95 2.82 6.85
CA VAL A 12 -10.99 2.57 5.85
C VAL A 12 -10.95 1.11 5.44
N LEU A 13 -12.09 0.44 5.44
CA LEU A 13 -12.26 -0.97 5.04
C LEU A 13 -13.30 -1.05 3.90
N PRO A 14 -12.86 -0.96 2.63
CA PRO A 14 -13.74 -1.22 1.50
C PRO A 14 -14.12 -2.70 1.46
N VAL A 15 -15.41 -2.98 1.23
CA VAL A 15 -15.97 -4.34 1.17
C VAL A 15 -16.82 -4.50 -0.08
N TYR A 16 -16.62 -5.62 -0.80
CA TYR A 16 -17.51 -6.06 -1.85
C TYR A 16 -17.57 -7.58 -1.92
N ASN A 17 -18.65 -8.18 -1.43
CA ASN A 17 -18.84 -9.64 -1.34
C ASN A 17 -17.71 -10.34 -0.58
N GLY A 18 -17.34 -9.80 0.60
CA GLY A 18 -16.23 -10.24 1.43
C GLY A 18 -16.61 -11.19 2.58
N GLU A 19 -17.83 -11.74 2.62
CA GLU A 19 -18.37 -12.49 3.78
C GLU A 19 -17.40 -13.54 4.34
N LYS A 20 -16.57 -14.13 3.48
CA LYS A 20 -15.68 -15.23 3.85
C LYS A 20 -14.61 -14.82 4.85
N TYR A 21 -14.03 -13.63 4.72
CA TYR A 21 -12.88 -13.20 5.52
C TYR A 21 -13.12 -11.92 6.31
N LEU A 22 -14.22 -11.20 6.06
CA LEU A 22 -14.52 -9.91 6.66
C LEU A 22 -14.43 -9.92 8.19
N ARG A 23 -14.90 -11.00 8.86
CA ARG A 23 -14.78 -11.13 10.31
C ARG A 23 -13.33 -11.12 10.78
N GLU A 24 -12.46 -11.90 10.14
CA GLU A 24 -11.05 -11.95 10.49
C GLU A 24 -10.35 -10.58 10.31
N SER A 25 -10.72 -9.85 9.24
CA SER A 25 -10.21 -8.52 8.99
C SER A 25 -10.63 -7.53 10.08
N ILE A 26 -11.92 -7.45 10.42
CA ILE A 26 -12.44 -6.56 11.47
C ILE A 26 -11.86 -6.94 12.84
N ASP A 27 -11.82 -8.23 13.19
CA ASP A 27 -11.24 -8.72 14.45
C ASP A 27 -9.78 -8.32 14.60
N SER A 28 -9.01 -8.28 13.49
CA SER A 28 -7.63 -7.84 13.50
C SER A 28 -7.45 -6.35 13.81
N VAL A 29 -8.45 -5.53 13.46
CA VAL A 29 -8.50 -4.10 13.83
C VAL A 29 -8.87 -3.94 15.30
N ILE A 30 -9.88 -4.69 15.78
CA ILE A 30 -10.29 -4.66 17.19
C ILE A 30 -9.14 -5.09 18.11
N ALA A 31 -8.34 -6.06 17.68
CA ALA A 31 -7.20 -6.59 18.43
C ALA A 31 -5.95 -5.66 18.44
N GLN A 32 -6.00 -4.47 17.84
CA GLN A 32 -4.88 -3.55 17.86
C GLN A 32 -4.55 -3.07 19.28
N THR A 33 -3.25 -3.01 19.62
CA THR A 33 -2.76 -2.48 20.90
C THR A 33 -2.96 -0.96 21.02
N TYR A 34 -2.90 -0.25 19.91
CA TYR A 34 -3.28 1.17 19.82
C TYR A 34 -4.81 1.28 19.81
N GLN A 35 -5.41 1.97 20.80
CA GLN A 35 -6.86 1.96 21.02
C GLN A 35 -7.60 3.17 20.47
N THR A 36 -6.90 4.25 20.08
CA THR A 36 -7.52 5.49 19.56
C THR A 36 -7.67 5.41 18.05
N TRP A 37 -8.58 4.59 17.57
CA TRP A 37 -8.91 4.40 16.16
C TRP A 37 -10.42 4.43 15.90
N GLU A 38 -10.77 4.71 14.66
CA GLU A 38 -12.09 4.44 14.09
C GLU A 38 -11.96 3.54 12.87
N LEU A 39 -12.93 2.67 12.65
CA LEU A 39 -13.04 1.80 11.47
C LEU A 39 -14.26 2.20 10.65
N LEU A 40 -14.03 2.56 9.39
CA LEU A 40 -15.07 2.93 8.44
C LEU A 40 -15.23 1.80 7.44
N ILE A 41 -16.29 1.01 7.57
CA ILE A 41 -16.61 -0.10 6.66
C ILE A 41 -17.46 0.44 5.51
N LEU A 42 -16.90 0.43 4.30
CA LEU A 42 -17.50 0.96 3.07
C LEU A 42 -17.99 -0.19 2.20
N ASP A 43 -19.23 -0.62 2.38
CA ASP A 43 -19.88 -1.68 1.60
C ASP A 43 -20.26 -1.17 0.21
N ASP A 44 -19.56 -1.67 -0.79
CA ASP A 44 -19.72 -1.28 -2.19
C ASP A 44 -20.85 -2.05 -2.90
N CYS A 45 -22.01 -2.12 -2.27
CA CYS A 45 -23.22 -2.78 -2.78
C CYS A 45 -23.12 -4.32 -2.78
N SER A 46 -22.60 -4.91 -1.70
CA SER A 46 -22.49 -6.37 -1.54
C SER A 46 -23.87 -7.06 -1.60
N THR A 47 -23.87 -8.29 -2.13
CA THR A 47 -25.05 -9.14 -2.29
C THR A 47 -24.99 -10.41 -1.43
N ASP A 48 -23.88 -10.62 -0.74
CA ASP A 48 -23.66 -11.69 0.23
C ASP A 48 -23.96 -11.20 1.67
N ARG A 49 -23.47 -11.91 2.67
CA ARG A 49 -23.70 -11.57 4.09
C ARG A 49 -22.77 -10.46 4.63
N SER A 50 -22.00 -9.80 3.79
CA SER A 50 -21.08 -8.72 4.23
C SER A 50 -21.81 -7.61 4.98
N THR A 51 -22.98 -7.20 4.49
CA THR A 51 -23.85 -6.19 5.14
C THR A 51 -24.26 -6.60 6.57
N GLU A 52 -24.68 -7.86 6.74
CA GLU A 52 -25.10 -8.37 8.06
C GLU A 52 -23.91 -8.39 9.03
N ILE A 53 -22.77 -8.89 8.56
CA ILE A 53 -21.54 -8.96 9.35
C ILE A 53 -21.11 -7.56 9.79
N ALA A 54 -21.04 -6.60 8.89
CA ALA A 54 -20.59 -5.24 9.19
C ALA A 54 -21.49 -4.56 10.24
N LYS A 55 -22.83 -4.68 10.10
CA LYS A 55 -23.80 -4.14 11.06
C LYS A 55 -23.72 -4.81 12.44
N GLU A 56 -23.41 -6.10 12.50
CA GLU A 56 -23.19 -6.82 13.74
C GLU A 56 -22.01 -6.22 14.52
N TYR A 57 -20.89 -5.90 13.85
CA TYR A 57 -19.75 -5.28 14.50
C TYR A 57 -20.00 -3.81 14.87
N GLU A 58 -20.65 -3.03 14.02
CA GLU A 58 -21.05 -1.66 14.34
C GLU A 58 -21.92 -1.59 15.61
N ALA A 59 -22.84 -2.53 15.80
CA ALA A 59 -23.68 -2.59 16.99
C ALA A 59 -22.91 -2.96 18.28
N ARG A 60 -21.71 -3.57 18.17
CA ARG A 60 -20.91 -4.04 19.31
C ARG A 60 -19.81 -3.08 19.73
N ASP A 61 -19.27 -2.27 18.80
CA ASP A 61 -18.16 -1.35 19.06
C ASP A 61 -18.44 0.02 18.42
N ASN A 62 -18.56 1.05 19.24
CA ASN A 62 -18.90 2.41 18.83
C ASN A 62 -17.79 3.12 18.01
N ARG A 63 -16.63 2.50 17.86
CA ARG A 63 -15.53 2.96 16.98
C ARG A 63 -15.70 2.47 15.55
N ILE A 64 -16.65 1.55 15.30
CA ILE A 64 -16.91 0.96 13.99
C ILE A 64 -18.13 1.63 13.39
N HIS A 65 -18.02 2.08 12.15
CA HIS A 65 -19.06 2.78 11.42
C HIS A 65 -19.29 2.09 10.08
N TYR A 66 -20.53 1.74 9.78
CA TYR A 66 -20.93 1.07 8.54
C TYR A 66 -21.61 2.04 7.58
N TYR A 67 -21.15 2.03 6.33
CA TYR A 67 -21.72 2.82 5.24
C TYR A 67 -21.92 1.92 4.01
N ARG A 68 -23.13 1.98 3.42
CA ARG A 68 -23.42 1.26 2.18
C ARG A 68 -23.53 2.21 1.00
N ASN A 69 -22.95 1.84 -0.13
CA ASN A 69 -23.15 2.54 -1.39
C ASN A 69 -24.47 2.10 -2.05
N GLU A 70 -25.11 3.02 -2.78
CA GLU A 70 -26.31 2.71 -3.57
C GLU A 70 -25.98 1.90 -4.83
N GLN A 71 -24.75 2.03 -5.33
CA GLN A 71 -24.21 1.31 -6.47
C GLN A 71 -22.73 0.98 -6.25
N ASN A 72 -22.20 0.01 -6.99
CA ASN A 72 -20.77 -0.35 -6.92
C ASN A 72 -19.91 0.78 -7.53
N LEU A 73 -19.16 1.47 -6.68
CA LEU A 73 -18.28 2.59 -7.03
C LEU A 73 -16.89 2.12 -7.50
N ARG A 74 -16.54 0.87 -7.26
CA ARG A 74 -15.20 0.29 -7.38
C ARG A 74 -14.20 0.90 -6.39
N LEU A 75 -13.08 0.21 -6.20
CA LEU A 75 -12.14 0.47 -5.10
C LEU A 75 -11.69 1.94 -4.97
N PRO A 76 -11.19 2.65 -6.01
CA PRO A 76 -10.67 4.01 -5.80
C PRO A 76 -11.74 5.00 -5.32
N ARG A 77 -12.96 4.97 -5.91
CA ARG A 77 -14.05 5.87 -5.50
C ARG A 77 -14.59 5.50 -4.13
N ASN A 78 -14.64 4.20 -3.80
CA ASN A 78 -15.05 3.73 -2.48
C ASN A 78 -14.07 4.16 -1.39
N LEU A 79 -12.75 4.08 -1.66
CA LEU A 79 -11.71 4.61 -0.77
C LEU A 79 -11.86 6.12 -0.57
N ASN A 80 -12.03 6.89 -1.65
CA ASN A 80 -12.21 8.35 -1.56
C ASN A 80 -13.42 8.71 -0.70
N LYS A 81 -14.56 8.00 -0.88
CA LYS A 81 -15.72 8.17 -0.01
C LYS A 81 -15.38 7.87 1.45
N GLY A 82 -14.67 6.77 1.73
CA GLY A 82 -14.24 6.43 3.09
C GLY A 82 -13.37 7.51 3.71
N PHE A 83 -12.37 8.00 2.97
CA PHE A 83 -11.48 9.05 3.47
C PHE A 83 -12.18 10.41 3.64
N SER A 84 -13.22 10.71 2.87
CA SER A 84 -14.04 11.92 3.09
C SER A 84 -14.85 11.88 4.39
N LEU A 85 -15.14 10.70 4.92
CA LEU A 85 -15.83 10.47 6.19
C LEU A 85 -14.86 10.35 7.37
N ALA A 86 -13.59 10.05 7.11
CA ALA A 86 -12.56 9.85 8.11
C ALA A 86 -12.26 11.13 8.90
N ARG A 87 -12.10 11.01 10.23
CA ARG A 87 -11.87 12.12 11.15
C ARG A 87 -10.46 12.15 11.74
N GLY A 88 -9.70 11.05 11.59
CA GLY A 88 -8.40 10.86 12.21
C GLY A 88 -7.30 11.76 11.66
N ASP A 89 -6.29 12.01 12.49
CA ASP A 89 -5.06 12.72 12.13
C ASP A 89 -4.11 11.86 11.28
N TYR A 90 -4.30 10.54 11.37
CA TYR A 90 -3.58 9.53 10.60
C TYR A 90 -4.58 8.64 9.87
N LEU A 91 -4.19 8.21 8.69
CA LEU A 91 -5.06 7.52 7.74
C LEU A 91 -4.40 6.26 7.21
N THR A 92 -5.17 5.18 7.12
CA THR A 92 -4.81 3.94 6.44
C THR A 92 -6.05 3.27 5.88
N TRP A 93 -5.88 2.23 5.08
CA TRP A 93 -6.96 1.33 4.71
C TRP A 93 -6.48 -0.11 4.72
N THR A 94 -7.40 -1.05 4.88
CA THR A 94 -7.17 -2.49 4.82
C THR A 94 -8.22 -3.15 3.95
N SER A 95 -7.95 -4.34 3.42
CA SER A 95 -8.94 -5.12 2.66
C SER A 95 -9.75 -6.02 3.58
N ASP A 96 -10.91 -6.45 3.10
CA ASP A 96 -11.82 -7.36 3.79
C ASP A 96 -11.31 -8.80 3.92
N ASP A 97 -10.18 -9.12 3.30
CA ASP A 97 -9.52 -10.43 3.30
C ASP A 97 -8.17 -10.48 4.04
N ASN A 98 -7.64 -9.34 4.47
CA ASN A 98 -6.33 -9.21 5.09
C ASN A 98 -6.40 -9.02 6.62
N ARG A 99 -5.26 -9.15 7.32
CA ARG A 99 -5.20 -8.99 8.78
C ARG A 99 -4.00 -8.14 9.22
N TYR A 100 -4.23 -7.20 10.12
CA TYR A 100 -3.15 -6.56 10.88
C TYR A 100 -2.59 -7.49 11.96
N LYS A 101 -1.29 -7.38 12.26
CA LYS A 101 -0.74 -7.90 13.51
C LYS A 101 -1.13 -6.97 14.67
N PRO A 102 -1.27 -7.48 15.92
CA PRO A 102 -1.79 -6.69 17.04
C PRO A 102 -1.09 -5.35 17.30
N GLN A 103 0.22 -5.24 17.03
CA GLN A 103 1.01 -4.03 17.26
C GLN A 103 1.20 -3.18 16.00
N ALA A 104 0.51 -3.47 14.90
CA ALA A 104 0.76 -2.85 13.60
C ALA A 104 0.55 -1.34 13.63
N ILE A 105 -0.62 -0.91 14.07
CA ILE A 105 -0.99 0.51 14.11
C ILE A 105 -0.10 1.29 15.09
N GLU A 106 0.15 0.74 16.28
CA GLU A 106 1.03 1.36 17.29
C GLU A 106 2.43 1.62 16.76
N LYS A 107 3.04 0.60 16.12
CA LYS A 107 4.41 0.70 15.60
C LYS A 107 4.51 1.64 14.40
N MET A 108 3.55 1.59 13.48
CA MET A 108 3.51 2.52 12.35
C MET A 108 3.32 3.96 12.82
N HIS A 109 2.43 4.21 13.79
CA HIS A 109 2.23 5.53 14.38
C HIS A 109 3.51 6.03 15.07
N ALA A 110 4.11 5.20 15.93
CA ALA A 110 5.37 5.54 16.62
C ALA A 110 6.50 5.85 15.62
N ALA A 111 6.59 5.13 14.51
CA ALA A 111 7.58 5.38 13.46
C ALA A 111 7.37 6.73 12.77
N LEU A 112 6.12 7.11 12.45
CA LEU A 112 5.81 8.43 11.89
C LEU A 112 6.20 9.56 12.85
N VAL A 113 5.82 9.43 14.12
CA VAL A 113 6.11 10.44 15.14
C VAL A 113 7.61 10.58 15.39
N SER A 114 8.32 9.47 15.59
CA SER A 114 9.76 9.49 15.91
C SER A 114 10.62 9.99 14.76
N ALA A 115 10.27 9.66 13.51
CA ALA A 115 10.96 10.10 12.31
C ALA A 115 10.50 11.48 11.81
N ASN A 116 9.50 12.11 12.44
CA ASN A 116 8.80 13.28 11.92
C ASN A 116 8.40 13.12 10.43
N ALA A 117 7.96 11.90 10.08
CA ALA A 117 7.61 11.52 8.72
C ALA A 117 6.11 11.69 8.46
N GLN A 118 5.72 11.77 7.19
CA GLN A 118 4.32 11.91 6.78
C GLN A 118 3.76 10.61 6.21
N PHE A 119 4.62 9.64 5.90
CA PHE A 119 4.27 8.36 5.30
C PHE A 119 5.22 7.27 5.78
N VAL A 120 4.69 6.13 6.20
CA VAL A 120 5.43 4.92 6.61
C VAL A 120 4.82 3.69 5.98
N PHE A 121 5.65 2.70 5.69
CA PHE A 121 5.20 1.37 5.28
C PHE A 121 6.07 0.28 5.90
N ALA A 122 5.49 -0.91 6.06
CA ALA A 122 6.08 -2.01 6.80
C ALA A 122 6.09 -3.33 6.01
N SER A 123 6.89 -4.29 6.47
CA SER A 123 6.89 -5.64 5.91
C SER A 123 5.57 -6.35 6.15
N CYS A 124 5.20 -7.22 5.23
CA CYS A 124 4.04 -8.08 5.36
C CYS A 124 4.36 -9.53 5.00
N ARG A 125 3.55 -10.41 5.53
CA ARG A 125 3.54 -11.84 5.23
C ARG A 125 2.41 -12.15 4.27
N ILE A 126 2.68 -12.93 3.22
CA ILE A 126 1.64 -13.47 2.34
C ILE A 126 1.13 -14.77 2.96
N ILE A 127 -0.19 -14.88 3.08
CA ILE A 127 -0.88 -16.09 3.51
C ILE A 127 -1.81 -16.58 2.41
N ASP A 128 -2.08 -17.89 2.35
CA ASP A 128 -3.09 -18.46 1.45
C ASP A 128 -4.53 -18.29 1.97
N GLY A 129 -5.51 -18.84 1.23
CA GLY A 129 -6.92 -18.80 1.61
C GLY A 129 -7.25 -19.41 2.97
N ASP A 130 -6.43 -20.33 3.46
CA ASP A 130 -6.59 -20.99 4.77
C ASP A 130 -5.78 -20.30 5.88
N GLY A 131 -5.06 -19.23 5.56
CA GLY A 131 -4.23 -18.46 6.50
C GLY A 131 -2.84 -19.03 6.73
N LYS A 132 -2.40 -20.00 5.91
CA LYS A 132 -1.07 -20.57 5.97
C LYS A 132 -0.07 -19.65 5.27
N GLU A 133 1.11 -19.53 5.86
CA GLU A 133 2.21 -18.72 5.32
C GLU A 133 2.73 -19.27 3.99
N VAL A 134 2.93 -18.35 3.02
CA VAL A 134 3.41 -18.64 1.66
C VAL A 134 4.73 -17.93 1.38
N GLU A 135 4.80 -16.62 1.65
CA GLU A 135 5.95 -15.77 1.28
C GLU A 135 6.01 -14.52 2.17
N TYR A 136 7.09 -13.75 2.05
CA TYR A 136 7.27 -12.47 2.74
C TYR A 136 7.57 -11.35 1.77
N ILE A 137 6.96 -10.19 2.00
CA ILE A 137 7.36 -8.93 1.38
C ILE A 137 8.17 -8.15 2.41
N MET A 138 9.50 -8.25 2.32
CA MET A 138 10.40 -7.60 3.25
C MET A 138 10.73 -6.19 2.80
N VAL A 139 10.55 -5.24 3.71
CA VAL A 139 10.80 -3.80 3.52
C VAL A 139 12.03 -3.38 4.33
N ASN A 140 12.84 -2.51 3.76
CA ASN A 140 13.95 -1.83 4.44
C ASN A 140 14.19 -0.45 3.80
N GLU A 141 15.14 0.30 4.31
CA GLU A 141 15.51 1.63 3.80
C GLU A 141 15.73 1.68 2.28
N ALA A 142 16.36 0.64 1.69
CA ALA A 142 16.60 0.58 0.26
C ALA A 142 15.31 0.42 -0.58
N CYS A 143 14.20 0.03 0.05
CA CYS A 143 12.91 -0.10 -0.63
C CYS A 143 12.27 1.25 -0.96
N LYS A 144 12.58 2.32 -0.24
CA LYS A 144 12.01 3.66 -0.47
C LYS A 144 12.16 4.12 -1.91
N LYS A 145 13.36 4.05 -2.47
CA LYS A 145 13.62 4.46 -3.87
C LYS A 145 12.97 3.55 -4.91
N LYS A 146 12.64 2.32 -4.55
CA LYS A 146 11.94 1.41 -5.47
C LYS A 146 10.55 1.95 -5.84
N ILE A 147 9.92 2.78 -4.98
CA ILE A 147 8.61 3.41 -5.25
C ILE A 147 8.62 4.16 -6.59
N ILE A 148 9.75 4.68 -7.03
CA ILE A 148 9.88 5.38 -8.31
C ILE A 148 9.50 4.50 -9.53
N GLY A 149 9.66 3.19 -9.45
CA GLY A 149 9.40 2.31 -10.59
C GLY A 149 8.76 0.97 -10.24
N MET A 150 8.48 0.71 -8.97
CA MET A 150 7.92 -0.54 -8.46
C MET A 150 7.06 -0.24 -7.23
N ASN A 151 6.10 -1.10 -6.91
CA ASN A 151 5.33 -0.99 -5.66
C ASN A 151 5.96 -1.86 -4.54
N PRO A 152 6.82 -1.30 -3.68
CA PRO A 152 7.36 -2.00 -2.52
C PRO A 152 6.52 -1.82 -1.26
N VAL A 153 5.50 -0.96 -1.28
CA VAL A 153 4.71 -0.58 -0.10
C VAL A 153 3.81 -1.74 0.33
N GLY A 154 3.25 -2.47 -0.64
CA GLY A 154 2.29 -3.53 -0.33
C GLY A 154 1.02 -2.97 0.31
N ALA A 155 0.53 -3.67 1.35
CA ALA A 155 -0.74 -3.36 2.00
C ALA A 155 -0.61 -2.89 3.46
N CYS A 156 0.62 -2.72 3.98
CA CYS A 156 0.88 -2.28 5.35
C CYS A 156 1.51 -0.88 5.39
N PHE A 157 0.71 0.13 5.65
CA PHE A 157 1.13 1.53 5.61
C PHE A 157 0.28 2.42 6.51
N LEU A 158 0.81 3.61 6.81
CA LEU A 158 0.11 4.68 7.51
C LEU A 158 0.64 6.03 6.99
N TYR A 159 -0.24 7.02 6.85
CA TYR A 159 0.14 8.38 6.47
C TYR A 159 -0.67 9.42 7.24
N THR A 160 -0.15 10.64 7.31
CA THR A 160 -0.83 11.72 8.03
C THR A 160 -1.95 12.33 7.19
N ARG A 161 -2.96 12.91 7.84
CA ARG A 161 -4.00 13.72 7.19
C ARG A 161 -3.38 14.86 6.36
N LYS A 162 -2.34 15.51 6.89
CA LYS A 162 -1.60 16.54 6.15
C LYS A 162 -1.07 16.02 4.81
N ALA A 163 -0.55 14.80 4.78
CA ALA A 163 -0.08 14.20 3.53
C ALA A 163 -1.23 13.87 2.57
N PHE A 164 -2.36 13.36 3.09
CA PHE A 164 -3.56 13.13 2.30
C PHE A 164 -4.09 14.41 1.66
N GLU A 165 -4.23 15.48 2.42
CA GLU A 165 -4.71 16.76 1.93
C GLU A 165 -3.78 17.39 0.87
N ALA A 166 -2.47 17.18 1.01
CA ALA A 166 -1.49 17.70 0.07
C ALA A 166 -1.45 16.95 -1.26
N VAL A 167 -1.60 15.60 -1.24
CA VAL A 167 -1.57 14.79 -2.47
C VAL A 167 -2.94 14.61 -3.11
N GLY A 168 -4.03 14.84 -2.35
CA GLY A 168 -5.41 14.69 -2.80
C GLY A 168 -5.87 13.24 -2.87
N GLU A 169 -6.97 12.99 -3.54
CA GLU A 169 -7.68 11.72 -3.63
C GLU A 169 -6.95 10.65 -4.47
N TYR A 170 -7.38 9.39 -4.31
CA TYR A 170 -7.03 8.31 -5.23
C TYR A 170 -7.64 8.58 -6.60
N ASP A 171 -6.87 8.37 -7.67
CA ASP A 171 -7.34 8.59 -9.05
C ASP A 171 -8.33 7.49 -9.45
N PRO A 172 -9.61 7.81 -9.68
CA PRO A 172 -10.65 6.83 -9.96
C PRO A 172 -10.49 6.11 -11.30
N GLU A 173 -9.65 6.62 -12.20
CA GLU A 173 -9.39 6.03 -13.50
C GLU A 173 -8.25 5.00 -13.47
N LEU A 174 -7.58 4.84 -12.31
CA LEU A 174 -6.42 3.97 -12.15
C LEU A 174 -6.74 2.68 -11.39
N THR A 175 -7.89 2.07 -11.63
CA THR A 175 -8.24 0.77 -11.01
C THR A 175 -7.11 -0.24 -11.12
N LEU A 176 -6.76 -0.92 -10.03
CA LEU A 176 -5.70 -1.94 -9.85
C LEU A 176 -4.28 -1.39 -9.66
N VAL A 177 -4.05 -0.12 -9.83
CA VAL A 177 -2.76 0.55 -9.62
C VAL A 177 -2.94 1.93 -8.97
N GLU A 178 -4.13 2.20 -8.44
CA GLU A 178 -4.47 3.44 -7.72
C GLU A 178 -3.59 3.65 -6.49
N ASP A 179 -3.26 2.56 -5.80
CA ASP A 179 -2.38 2.53 -4.65
C ASP A 179 -0.95 2.94 -5.05
N PHE A 180 -0.43 2.38 -6.13
CA PHE A 180 0.92 2.68 -6.61
C PHE A 180 1.05 4.15 -7.07
N ASP A 181 0.05 4.70 -7.77
CA ASP A 181 -0.01 6.14 -8.08
C ASP A 181 0.04 6.97 -6.80
N TYR A 182 -0.74 6.56 -5.80
CA TYR A 182 -0.84 7.25 -4.53
C TYR A 182 0.48 7.24 -3.77
N TRP A 183 1.17 6.08 -3.70
CA TRP A 183 2.48 5.95 -3.07
C TRP A 183 3.54 6.80 -3.76
N GLN A 184 3.50 6.90 -5.09
CA GLN A 184 4.42 7.76 -5.82
C GLN A 184 4.20 9.23 -5.50
N ARG A 185 2.95 9.70 -5.40
CA ARG A 185 2.63 11.08 -5.03
C ARG A 185 3.04 11.40 -3.59
N LEU A 186 2.77 10.52 -2.62
CA LEU A 186 3.22 10.66 -1.24
C LEU A 186 4.75 10.71 -1.15
N TYR A 187 5.43 9.74 -1.76
CA TYR A 187 6.89 9.65 -1.73
C TYR A 187 7.56 10.87 -2.35
N THR A 188 7.03 11.38 -3.43
CA THR A 188 7.59 12.55 -4.13
C THR A 188 7.57 13.80 -3.26
N GLN A 189 6.51 14.00 -2.47
CA GLN A 189 6.35 15.20 -1.66
C GLN A 189 6.99 15.08 -0.27
N PHE A 190 6.97 13.90 0.32
CA PHE A 190 7.31 13.73 1.74
C PHE A 190 8.40 12.69 2.01
N GLY A 191 8.83 11.92 1.00
CA GLY A 191 9.63 10.74 1.26
C GLY A 191 8.81 9.65 1.98
N ALA A 192 9.50 8.75 2.66
CA ALA A 192 8.86 7.70 3.45
C ALA A 192 9.76 7.25 4.62
N ALA A 193 9.15 6.76 5.70
CA ALA A 193 9.78 5.89 6.69
C ALA A 193 9.50 4.42 6.36
N THR A 194 10.30 3.50 6.89
CA THR A 194 10.11 2.06 6.68
C THR A 194 10.27 1.29 7.99
N LEU A 195 9.49 0.24 8.16
CA LEU A 195 9.62 -0.73 9.24
C LEU A 195 9.91 -2.12 8.67
N GLU A 196 11.00 -2.72 9.12
CA GLU A 196 11.39 -4.08 8.69
C GLU A 196 10.53 -5.17 9.32
N GLU A 197 9.79 -4.84 10.37
CA GLU A 197 8.92 -5.77 11.07
C GLU A 197 7.72 -6.18 10.21
N ILE A 198 7.33 -7.47 10.34
CA ILE A 198 6.14 -8.02 9.70
C ILE A 198 4.93 -7.64 10.53
N LEU A 199 4.17 -6.65 10.06
CA LEU A 199 3.04 -6.07 10.76
C LEU A 199 1.69 -6.38 10.12
N TYR A 200 1.67 -7.11 9.00
CA TYR A 200 0.47 -7.37 8.23
C TYR A 200 0.49 -8.75 7.57
N GLU A 201 -0.68 -9.36 7.40
CA GLU A 201 -0.90 -10.59 6.65
C GLU A 201 -1.75 -10.29 5.44
N TYR A 202 -1.13 -10.36 4.27
CA TYR A 202 -1.77 -10.19 2.99
C TYR A 202 -2.24 -11.56 2.48
N ARG A 203 -3.55 -11.71 2.27
CA ARG A 203 -4.13 -12.98 1.82
C ARG A 203 -4.14 -13.07 0.31
N TRP A 204 -3.63 -14.19 -0.18
CA TRP A 204 -3.68 -14.53 -1.59
C TRP A 204 -4.63 -15.70 -1.80
N HIS A 205 -5.69 -15.46 -2.59
CA HIS A 205 -6.70 -16.45 -2.94
C HIS A 205 -7.31 -16.16 -4.30
N ASP A 206 -7.99 -17.13 -4.93
CA ASP A 206 -8.50 -17.02 -6.31
C ASP A 206 -9.56 -15.93 -6.49
N GLY A 207 -10.31 -15.59 -5.45
CA GLY A 207 -11.30 -14.51 -5.45
C GLY A 207 -10.74 -13.11 -5.22
N ALA A 208 -9.43 -12.97 -4.91
CA ALA A 208 -8.83 -11.66 -4.69
C ALA A 208 -8.83 -10.80 -5.96
N LEU A 209 -9.02 -9.50 -5.81
CA LEU A 209 -9.03 -8.56 -6.94
C LEU A 209 -7.76 -8.67 -7.79
N THR A 210 -6.61 -8.87 -7.16
CA THR A 210 -5.31 -9.07 -7.81
C THR A 210 -5.22 -10.36 -8.60
N SER A 211 -5.91 -11.43 -8.20
CA SER A 211 -5.92 -12.74 -8.87
C SER A 211 -6.80 -12.74 -10.11
N THR A 212 -7.87 -11.94 -10.13
CA THR A 212 -8.83 -11.85 -11.25
C THR A 212 -8.37 -10.92 -12.38
N MET A 213 -7.23 -10.29 -12.22
CA MET A 213 -6.69 -9.25 -13.08
C MET A 213 -6.25 -9.75 -14.45
N ARG A 214 -6.68 -9.07 -15.52
CA ARG A 214 -6.08 -9.25 -16.84
C ARG A 214 -4.68 -8.62 -16.85
N GLN A 215 -3.64 -9.45 -16.90
CA GLN A 215 -2.24 -9.04 -16.82
C GLN A 215 -1.86 -7.92 -17.82
N ASN A 216 -2.43 -7.95 -19.04
CA ASN A 216 -2.15 -6.92 -20.04
C ASN A 216 -2.71 -5.56 -19.64
N THR A 217 -3.95 -5.49 -19.16
CA THR A 217 -4.57 -4.23 -18.69
C THR A 217 -3.77 -3.65 -17.52
N PHE A 218 -3.39 -4.47 -16.57
CA PHE A 218 -2.55 -4.06 -15.44
C PHE A 218 -1.23 -3.43 -15.90
N ASN A 219 -0.47 -4.11 -16.77
CA ASN A 219 0.82 -3.61 -17.21
C ASN A 219 0.70 -2.31 -18.03
N GLN A 220 -0.37 -2.15 -18.82
CA GLN A 220 -0.65 -0.91 -19.56
C GLN A 220 -0.98 0.25 -18.60
N THR A 221 -1.81 0.00 -17.59
CA THR A 221 -2.18 1.02 -16.60
C THR A 221 -0.98 1.40 -15.73
N LEU A 222 -0.17 0.41 -15.33
CA LEU A 222 1.08 0.65 -14.59
C LEU A 222 2.07 1.52 -15.38
N GLU A 223 2.22 1.28 -16.69
CA GLU A 223 3.03 2.14 -17.54
C GLU A 223 2.52 3.57 -17.58
N LYS A 224 1.19 3.77 -17.71
CA LYS A 224 0.57 5.11 -17.67
C LYS A 224 0.88 5.84 -16.37
N VAL A 225 0.80 5.17 -15.22
CA VAL A 225 1.15 5.73 -13.91
C VAL A 225 2.61 6.19 -13.88
N LEU A 226 3.54 5.33 -14.33
CA LEU A 226 4.96 5.67 -14.37
C LEU A 226 5.25 6.90 -15.24
N LEU A 227 4.60 7.00 -16.39
CA LEU A 227 4.75 8.13 -17.30
C LEU A 227 4.10 9.40 -16.74
N LYS A 228 2.90 9.31 -16.17
CA LYS A 228 2.15 10.41 -15.54
C LYS A 228 2.99 11.07 -14.43
N ASN A 229 3.56 10.26 -13.53
CA ASN A 229 4.24 10.75 -12.34
C ASN A 229 5.72 11.12 -12.58
N ARG A 230 6.27 10.87 -13.79
CA ARG A 230 7.69 11.13 -14.08
C ARG A 230 8.12 12.57 -13.80
N ALA A 231 7.30 13.53 -14.16
CA ALA A 231 7.63 14.94 -13.98
C ALA A 231 7.68 15.35 -12.49
N ALA A 232 6.80 14.78 -11.68
CA ALA A 232 6.73 15.04 -10.24
C ALA A 232 7.98 14.61 -9.48
N PHE A 233 8.69 13.58 -9.95
CA PHE A 233 9.97 13.17 -9.34
C PHE A 233 11.11 14.18 -9.54
N GLY A 234 10.96 15.14 -10.44
CA GLY A 234 12.00 16.10 -10.76
C GLY A 234 13.33 15.44 -11.17
N LYS A 235 14.44 15.90 -10.58
CA LYS A 235 15.77 15.33 -10.80
C LYS A 235 15.97 14.11 -9.90
N ILE A 236 15.86 12.91 -10.47
CA ILE A 236 16.18 11.65 -9.78
C ILE A 236 17.65 11.27 -9.97
N ASP A 237 18.26 10.65 -8.95
CA ASP A 237 19.62 10.14 -9.03
C ASP A 237 19.72 8.87 -9.91
N ALA A 238 20.94 8.35 -10.05
CA ALA A 238 21.19 7.16 -10.89
C ALA A 238 20.41 5.92 -10.42
N GLU A 239 20.21 5.75 -9.11
CA GLU A 239 19.45 4.64 -8.53
C GLU A 239 17.95 4.79 -8.83
N GLY A 240 17.37 5.96 -8.60
CA GLY A 240 15.98 6.26 -8.96
C GLY A 240 15.73 6.12 -10.46
N THR A 241 16.67 6.60 -11.28
CA THR A 241 16.60 6.43 -12.74
C THR A 241 16.61 4.96 -13.16
N TYR A 242 17.43 4.13 -12.50
CA TYR A 242 17.42 2.68 -12.73
C TYR A 242 16.04 2.07 -12.41
N TYR A 243 15.45 2.37 -11.24
CA TYR A 243 14.15 1.81 -10.88
C TYR A 243 13.05 2.27 -11.83
N TYR A 244 13.04 3.54 -12.23
CA TYR A 244 12.09 4.08 -13.19
C TYR A 244 12.12 3.30 -14.53
N TYR A 245 13.28 3.18 -15.15
CA TYR A 245 13.38 2.45 -16.43
C TYR A 245 13.21 0.95 -16.28
N ARG A 246 13.51 0.38 -15.12
CA ARG A 246 13.18 -1.01 -14.80
C ARG A 246 11.68 -1.24 -14.79
N GLY A 247 10.91 -0.35 -14.16
CA GLY A 247 9.45 -0.40 -14.17
C GLY A 247 8.88 -0.38 -15.58
N LEU A 248 9.21 0.64 -16.35
CA LEU A 248 8.76 0.78 -17.74
C LEU A 248 9.17 -0.42 -18.62
N TYR A 249 10.40 -0.88 -18.50
CA TYR A 249 10.89 -2.05 -19.25
C TYR A 249 10.07 -3.30 -18.91
N ASN A 250 9.78 -3.53 -17.63
CA ASN A 250 9.04 -4.70 -17.18
C ASN A 250 7.58 -4.68 -17.66
N CYS A 251 6.92 -3.51 -17.68
CA CYS A 251 5.57 -3.38 -18.22
C CYS A 251 5.53 -3.87 -19.69
N ARG A 252 6.41 -3.37 -20.53
CA ARG A 252 6.47 -3.74 -21.96
C ARG A 252 6.95 -5.17 -22.18
N LYS A 253 7.91 -5.67 -21.37
CA LYS A 253 8.34 -7.06 -21.42
C LYS A 253 7.20 -8.03 -21.16
N LYS A 254 6.38 -7.75 -20.15
CA LYS A 254 5.21 -8.57 -19.81
C LYS A 254 4.07 -8.49 -20.83
N LEU A 255 4.07 -7.43 -21.66
CA LEU A 255 3.17 -7.30 -22.83
C LEU A 255 3.72 -7.99 -24.09
N ASN A 256 4.86 -8.70 -23.99
CA ASN A 256 5.56 -9.32 -25.12
C ASN A 256 5.92 -8.33 -26.24
N ASP A 257 6.18 -7.06 -25.87
CA ASP A 257 6.59 -6.02 -26.83
C ASP A 257 8.06 -6.22 -27.23
N GLU A 258 8.29 -6.82 -28.42
CA GLU A 258 9.63 -7.06 -28.97
C GLU A 258 10.39 -5.75 -29.20
N ASN A 259 9.70 -4.67 -29.57
CA ASN A 259 10.25 -3.34 -29.80
C ASN A 259 10.30 -2.46 -28.57
N ASN A 260 10.29 -3.05 -27.37
CA ASN A 260 10.27 -2.35 -26.09
C ASN A 260 11.17 -1.09 -26.10
N PRO A 261 10.57 0.12 -26.11
CA PRO A 261 11.31 1.38 -26.29
C PRO A 261 12.25 1.71 -25.12
N TYR A 262 12.04 1.07 -23.97
CA TYR A 262 12.82 1.32 -22.76
C TYR A 262 14.04 0.39 -22.62
N LYS A 263 14.20 -0.62 -23.47
CA LYS A 263 15.24 -1.66 -23.39
C LYS A 263 16.66 -1.09 -23.34
N LYS A 264 16.98 -0.12 -24.22
CA LYS A 264 18.31 0.51 -24.25
C LYS A 264 18.60 1.30 -22.98
N LYS A 265 17.64 2.14 -22.56
CA LYS A 265 17.79 2.97 -21.34
C LYS A 265 17.86 2.09 -20.09
N TYR A 266 17.01 1.07 -19.97
CA TYR A 266 17.09 0.12 -18.86
C TYR A 266 18.46 -0.56 -18.79
N ARG A 267 19.02 -1.06 -19.91
CA ARG A 267 20.34 -1.70 -19.93
C ARG A 267 21.45 -0.74 -19.49
N LEU A 268 21.44 0.50 -19.97
CA LEU A 268 22.41 1.52 -19.60
C LEU A 268 22.36 1.80 -18.09
N TYR A 269 21.20 2.10 -17.54
CA TYR A 269 21.06 2.42 -16.12
C TYR A 269 21.23 1.20 -15.23
N SER A 270 20.90 -0.01 -15.68
CA SER A 270 21.23 -1.27 -14.99
C SER A 270 22.72 -1.44 -14.81
N PHE A 271 23.51 -1.18 -15.86
CA PHE A 271 24.98 -1.25 -15.80
C PHE A 271 25.54 -0.24 -14.79
N TRP A 272 25.13 1.02 -14.88
CA TRP A 272 25.56 2.06 -13.93
C TRP A 272 25.15 1.77 -12.47
N TYR A 273 23.92 1.27 -12.26
CA TYR A 273 23.47 0.84 -10.95
C TYR A 273 24.31 -0.30 -10.39
N PHE A 274 24.63 -1.30 -11.21
CA PHE A 274 25.49 -2.42 -10.84
C PHE A 274 26.88 -1.95 -10.41
N VAL A 275 27.54 -1.14 -11.25
CA VAL A 275 28.89 -0.63 -10.97
C VAL A 275 28.91 0.24 -9.70
N ARG A 276 27.96 1.14 -9.55
CA ARG A 276 27.98 2.12 -8.45
C ARG A 276 27.48 1.58 -7.10
N TYR A 277 26.55 0.65 -7.11
CA TYR A 277 25.86 0.23 -5.88
C TYR A 277 26.02 -1.25 -5.53
N ARG A 278 26.17 -2.15 -6.52
CA ARG A 278 26.31 -3.58 -6.25
C ARG A 278 27.76 -4.05 -6.09
N VAL A 279 28.65 -3.54 -6.89
CA VAL A 279 30.08 -3.90 -6.81
C VAL A 279 30.68 -3.48 -5.47
N PRO A 280 30.52 -2.22 -4.99
CA PRO A 280 31.06 -1.82 -3.69
C PRO A 280 30.50 -2.64 -2.52
N ARG A 281 29.17 -2.92 -2.51
CA ARG A 281 28.54 -3.74 -1.47
C ARG A 281 29.05 -5.18 -1.46
N LYS A 282 29.30 -5.77 -2.64
CA LYS A 282 29.87 -7.11 -2.76
C LYS A 282 31.31 -7.16 -2.26
N ILE A 283 32.13 -6.15 -2.58
CA ILE A 283 33.51 -6.02 -2.08
C ILE A 283 33.51 -5.83 -0.56
N ALA A 284 32.69 -4.93 -0.02
CA ALA A 284 32.59 -4.70 1.41
C ALA A 284 32.20 -5.99 2.17
N ARG A 285 31.23 -6.75 1.65
CA ARG A 285 30.82 -8.03 2.23
C ARG A 285 31.94 -9.06 2.24
N MET A 286 32.71 -9.16 1.16
CA MET A 286 33.88 -10.05 1.10
C MET A 286 35.02 -9.62 2.03
N MET A 287 35.09 -8.34 2.42
CA MET A 287 36.09 -7.84 3.39
C MET A 287 35.67 -8.06 4.84
N HIS A 288 34.36 -8.24 5.12
CA HIS A 288 33.85 -8.56 6.46
C HIS A 288 33.79 -10.05 6.76
N GLU A 289 33.90 -10.91 5.73
CA GLU A 289 33.89 -12.38 5.85
C GLU A 289 35.34 -12.95 5.94
N LYS A 290 36.36 -12.10 6.00
CA LYS A 290 37.76 -12.42 6.30
C LYS A 290 38.17 -11.86 7.66
#